data_12ba0d89bc1fd55162811803f47581d0
#
_entry.id   12ba0d89bc1fd55162811803f47581d0
#
_cell.length_a   1.000
_cell.length_b   1.000
_cell.length_c   1.000
_cell.angle_alpha   90.00
_cell.angle_beta   90.00
_cell.angle_gamma   90.00
#
_symmetry.space_group_name_H-M   'P 1'
#
loop_
_entity.id
_entity.type
_entity.pdbx_description
1 polymer ?
#
loop_
_entity_poly.entity_id
_entity_poly.type
_entity_poly.pdbx_seq_one_letter_code
_entity_poly.pdbx_strand_id
1 'polypeptide(L)'
;TPADAVDALIEARQEEGIIQEGDRELIQSVVEFSGKTVREAMKPRPEMVAVSSDATVEQVIELLRAKPFSRLPVYEGSIHNIKGILHAQDLLQVPDSEARTRLVTSVMRRDVYFVPESKLGSDLLREMQRSNMRMAIVVDEYGGVAGLVTIEDLVEEIVGEIGDEHEKPQLVQESENSYVVPGSMDVDRLDELFGRRPEGHESSTIAGLVSELAGRIPKKGEVVEDDGLKFEVLDSTNRRVERVRITTAGANQAI
;
A
#
# COMPACT_ATOMS: atom_id res chain seq x y z
N THR A 1 6.03 18.99 -21.38
CA THR A 1 5.58 17.60 -21.60
C THR A 1 4.04 17.54 -21.61
N PRO A 2 3.40 16.43 -22.08
CA PRO A 2 1.94 16.27 -21.94
C PRO A 2 1.46 16.38 -20.48
N ALA A 3 2.27 15.99 -19.52
CA ALA A 3 1.99 16.14 -18.10
C ALA A 3 1.91 17.62 -17.68
N ASP A 4 2.87 18.43 -18.10
CA ASP A 4 2.90 19.88 -17.79
C ASP A 4 1.65 20.61 -18.33
N ALA A 5 1.13 20.17 -19.48
CA ALA A 5 -0.08 20.73 -20.07
C ALA A 5 -1.34 20.33 -19.29
N VAL A 6 -1.37 19.12 -18.71
CA VAL A 6 -2.45 18.65 -17.87
C VAL A 6 -2.43 19.40 -16.53
N ASP A 7 -1.24 19.56 -15.92
CA ASP A 7 -1.08 20.30 -14.66
C ASP A 7 -1.55 21.75 -14.79
N ALA A 8 -1.16 22.47 -15.86
CA ALA A 8 -1.62 23.83 -16.12
C ALA A 8 -3.15 23.93 -16.31
N LEU A 9 -3.78 22.91 -16.92
CA LEU A 9 -5.23 22.87 -17.09
C LEU A 9 -5.95 22.63 -15.76
N ILE A 10 -5.38 21.78 -14.90
CA ILE A 10 -5.92 21.47 -13.56
C ILE A 10 -5.84 22.71 -12.68
N GLU A 11 -4.70 23.42 -12.67
CA GLU A 11 -4.54 24.66 -11.90
C GLU A 11 -5.56 25.73 -12.33
N ALA A 12 -5.74 25.95 -13.63
CA ALA A 12 -6.73 26.90 -14.14
C ALA A 12 -8.16 26.54 -13.71
N ARG A 13 -8.52 25.27 -13.63
CA ARG A 13 -9.85 24.80 -13.22
C ARG A 13 -10.06 24.79 -11.72
N GLN A 14 -8.99 24.66 -10.94
CA GLN A 14 -9.03 24.79 -9.49
C GLN A 14 -9.27 26.24 -9.05
N GLU A 15 -8.64 27.22 -9.72
CA GLU A 15 -8.91 28.64 -9.48
C GLU A 15 -10.37 29.02 -9.79
N GLU A 16 -11.00 28.33 -10.74
CA GLU A 16 -12.44 28.49 -11.04
C GLU A 16 -13.36 27.74 -10.04
N GLY A 17 -12.81 26.99 -9.06
CA GLY A 17 -13.57 26.23 -8.06
C GLY A 17 -14.32 25.00 -8.60
N ILE A 18 -13.97 24.53 -9.81
CA ILE A 18 -14.62 23.40 -10.50
C ILE A 18 -14.05 22.05 -10.05
N ILE A 19 -12.76 22.00 -9.66
CA ILE A 19 -12.05 20.80 -9.25
C ILE A 19 -11.69 20.92 -7.77
N GLN A 20 -12.04 19.93 -6.96
CA GLN A 20 -11.63 19.84 -5.56
C GLN A 20 -10.21 19.28 -5.45
N GLU A 21 -9.55 19.51 -4.32
CA GLU A 21 -8.15 19.08 -4.11
C GLU A 21 -7.96 17.56 -4.25
N GLY A 22 -8.90 16.75 -3.76
CA GLY A 22 -8.89 15.31 -3.92
C GLY A 22 -9.05 14.83 -5.37
N ASP A 23 -9.82 15.55 -6.18
CA ASP A 23 -9.98 15.25 -7.61
C ASP A 23 -8.67 15.53 -8.38
N ARG A 24 -7.95 16.58 -7.98
CA ARG A 24 -6.65 16.93 -8.54
C ARG A 24 -5.63 15.81 -8.32
N GLU A 25 -5.48 15.34 -7.07
CA GLU A 25 -4.55 14.26 -6.73
C GLU A 25 -4.85 12.99 -7.54
N LEU A 26 -6.13 12.65 -7.68
CA LEU A 26 -6.54 11.48 -8.47
C LEU A 26 -6.21 11.65 -9.96
N ILE A 27 -6.46 12.83 -10.55
CA ILE A 27 -6.13 13.09 -11.96
C ILE A 27 -4.62 13.00 -12.17
N GLN A 28 -3.82 13.57 -11.26
CA GLN A 28 -2.37 13.50 -11.33
C GLN A 28 -1.87 12.05 -11.23
N SER A 29 -2.39 11.25 -10.29
CA SER A 29 -2.04 9.83 -10.15
C SER A 29 -2.37 9.02 -11.42
N VAL A 30 -3.50 9.30 -12.08
CA VAL A 30 -3.88 8.67 -13.36
C VAL A 30 -2.85 9.01 -14.46
N VAL A 31 -2.42 10.27 -14.55
CA VAL A 31 -1.43 10.72 -15.55
C VAL A 31 -0.08 10.05 -15.29
N GLU A 32 0.38 10.04 -14.04
CA GLU A 32 1.64 9.39 -13.64
C GLU A 32 1.60 7.88 -13.91
N PHE A 33 0.51 7.22 -13.53
CA PHE A 33 0.33 5.78 -13.77
C PHE A 33 0.38 5.42 -15.26
N SER A 34 -0.07 6.31 -16.15
CA SER A 34 -0.06 6.03 -17.59
C SER A 34 1.34 5.76 -18.15
N GLY A 35 2.38 6.29 -17.51
CA GLY A 35 3.79 6.11 -17.88
C GLY A 35 4.53 5.02 -17.10
N LYS A 36 3.94 4.50 -16.00
CA LYS A 36 4.57 3.48 -15.16
C LYS A 36 4.59 2.11 -15.82
N THR A 37 5.70 1.41 -15.65
CA THR A 37 5.86 0.01 -16.08
C THR A 37 5.32 -0.96 -15.02
N VAL A 38 5.06 -2.21 -15.43
CA VAL A 38 4.68 -3.30 -14.53
C VAL A 38 5.73 -3.53 -13.45
N ARG A 39 7.01 -3.33 -13.77
CA ARG A 39 8.13 -3.41 -12.81
C ARG A 39 7.96 -2.48 -11.62
N GLU A 40 7.41 -1.29 -11.84
CA GLU A 40 7.23 -0.28 -10.80
C GLU A 40 6.03 -0.55 -9.89
N ALA A 41 5.03 -1.29 -10.40
CA ALA A 41 3.80 -1.62 -9.67
C ALA A 41 3.77 -3.07 -9.12
N MET A 42 4.69 -3.96 -9.56
CA MET A 42 4.69 -5.36 -9.14
C MET A 42 5.19 -5.55 -7.71
N LYS A 43 4.76 -6.64 -7.09
CA LYS A 43 5.44 -7.22 -5.91
C LYS A 43 6.67 -7.99 -6.40
N PRO A 44 7.89 -7.58 -6.02
CA PRO A 44 9.11 -8.25 -6.48
C PRO A 44 9.23 -9.66 -5.91
N ARG A 45 9.96 -10.53 -6.61
CA ARG A 45 10.12 -11.94 -6.25
C ARG A 45 10.44 -12.22 -4.77
N PRO A 46 11.30 -11.47 -4.06
CA PRO A 46 11.56 -11.71 -2.64
C PRO A 46 10.34 -11.53 -1.74
N GLU A 47 9.34 -10.78 -2.18
CA GLU A 47 8.11 -10.49 -1.44
C GLU A 47 6.95 -11.41 -1.86
N MET A 48 7.14 -12.21 -2.90
CA MET A 48 6.12 -13.15 -3.35
C MET A 48 5.88 -14.25 -2.32
N VAL A 49 4.61 -14.48 -2.02
CA VAL A 49 4.18 -15.69 -1.32
C VAL A 49 3.69 -16.69 -2.36
N ALA A 50 4.36 -17.82 -2.44
CA ALA A 50 4.03 -18.90 -3.38
C ALA A 50 4.16 -20.25 -2.67
N VAL A 51 3.52 -21.28 -3.21
CA VAL A 51 3.51 -22.63 -2.62
C VAL A 51 4.16 -23.65 -3.57
N SER A 52 4.84 -24.66 -2.98
CA SER A 52 5.38 -25.75 -3.77
C SER A 52 4.26 -26.63 -4.34
N SER A 53 4.48 -27.19 -5.53
CA SER A 53 3.61 -28.20 -6.14
C SER A 53 3.43 -29.46 -5.28
N ASP A 54 4.40 -29.73 -4.39
CA ASP A 54 4.39 -30.87 -3.49
C ASP A 54 3.65 -30.58 -2.17
N ALA A 55 3.19 -29.35 -1.97
CA ALA A 55 2.44 -28.99 -0.78
C ALA A 55 1.06 -29.65 -0.76
N THR A 56 0.61 -30.03 0.43
CA THR A 56 -0.75 -30.53 0.63
C THR A 56 -1.74 -29.37 0.80
N VAL A 57 -3.01 -29.66 0.56
CA VAL A 57 -4.10 -28.69 0.78
C VAL A 57 -4.12 -28.20 2.23
N GLU A 58 -3.89 -29.09 3.23
CA GLU A 58 -3.84 -28.73 4.64
C GLU A 58 -2.75 -27.68 4.92
N GLN A 59 -1.52 -27.89 4.40
CA GLN A 59 -0.41 -26.94 4.57
C GLN A 59 -0.73 -25.54 4.01
N VAL A 60 -1.44 -25.51 2.87
CA VAL A 60 -1.86 -24.20 2.31
C VAL A 60 -2.97 -23.56 3.10
N ILE A 61 -3.90 -24.33 3.64
CA ILE A 61 -4.95 -23.78 4.54
C ILE A 61 -4.28 -23.15 5.78
N GLU A 62 -3.26 -23.79 6.36
CA GLU A 62 -2.51 -23.24 7.50
C GLU A 62 -1.79 -21.93 7.12
N LEU A 63 -1.15 -21.89 5.95
CA LEU A 63 -0.54 -20.66 5.42
C LEU A 63 -1.57 -19.54 5.29
N LEU A 64 -2.74 -19.82 4.73
CA LEU A 64 -3.80 -18.84 4.52
C LEU A 64 -4.47 -18.36 5.82
N ARG A 65 -4.44 -19.16 6.89
CA ARG A 65 -4.86 -18.72 8.23
C ARG A 65 -3.90 -17.67 8.82
N ALA A 66 -2.60 -17.83 8.55
CA ALA A 66 -1.59 -16.89 9.01
C ALA A 66 -1.51 -15.61 8.14
N LYS A 67 -1.73 -15.77 6.84
CA LYS A 67 -1.69 -14.69 5.84
C LYS A 67 -2.82 -14.90 4.83
N PRO A 68 -3.92 -14.13 4.89
CA PRO A 68 -5.07 -14.31 4.02
C PRO A 68 -4.77 -13.79 2.60
N PHE A 69 -4.50 -14.71 1.68
CA PHE A 69 -4.38 -14.42 0.25
C PHE A 69 -5.54 -15.06 -0.53
N SER A 70 -6.10 -14.34 -1.50
CA SER A 70 -7.12 -14.89 -2.38
C SER A 70 -6.54 -15.83 -3.43
N ARG A 71 -5.26 -15.63 -3.82
CA ARG A 71 -4.55 -16.38 -4.87
C ARG A 71 -3.10 -16.56 -4.50
N LEU A 72 -2.56 -17.74 -4.79
CA LEU A 72 -1.16 -18.10 -4.57
C LEU A 72 -0.59 -18.74 -5.82
N PRO A 73 0.57 -18.27 -6.33
CA PRO A 73 1.31 -19.00 -7.35
C PRO A 73 1.77 -20.36 -6.83
N VAL A 74 1.71 -21.39 -7.68
CA VAL A 74 2.21 -22.74 -7.40
C VAL A 74 3.42 -22.97 -8.30
N TYR A 75 4.57 -23.29 -7.67
CA TYR A 75 5.82 -23.55 -8.38
C TYR A 75 6.29 -24.99 -8.24
N GLU A 76 7.07 -25.46 -9.20
CA GLU A 76 7.70 -26.79 -9.18
C GLU A 76 9.23 -26.66 -9.10
N GLY A 77 9.81 -27.16 -8.04
CA GLY A 77 11.25 -27.12 -7.77
C GLY A 77 11.78 -25.71 -7.49
N SER A 78 11.57 -24.76 -8.37
CA SER A 78 12.04 -23.38 -8.23
C SER A 78 10.91 -22.37 -8.43
N ILE A 79 10.96 -21.25 -7.72
CA ILE A 79 10.03 -20.12 -7.87
C ILE A 79 9.98 -19.56 -9.31
N HIS A 80 11.03 -19.80 -10.11
CA HIS A 80 11.05 -19.44 -11.52
C HIS A 80 10.17 -20.34 -12.39
N ASN A 81 9.72 -21.48 -11.88
CA ASN A 81 8.93 -22.46 -12.62
C ASN A 81 7.50 -22.51 -12.09
N ILE A 82 6.72 -21.46 -12.35
CA ILE A 82 5.30 -21.37 -11.95
C ILE A 82 4.48 -22.32 -12.84
N LYS A 83 3.69 -23.20 -12.22
CA LYS A 83 2.88 -24.23 -12.88
C LYS A 83 1.38 -23.93 -12.85
N GLY A 84 0.95 -23.05 -11.95
CA GLY A 84 -0.46 -22.73 -11.80
C GLY A 84 -0.70 -21.64 -10.76
N ILE A 85 -1.96 -21.27 -10.63
CA ILE A 85 -2.45 -20.37 -9.58
C ILE A 85 -3.49 -21.12 -8.76
N LEU A 86 -3.30 -21.15 -7.46
CA LEU A 86 -4.24 -21.68 -6.50
C LEU A 86 -5.17 -20.58 -6.03
N HIS A 87 -6.47 -20.78 -6.13
CA HIS A 87 -7.47 -19.87 -5.58
C HIS A 87 -7.90 -20.39 -4.20
N ALA A 88 -7.87 -19.55 -3.19
CA ALA A 88 -8.26 -19.93 -1.81
C ALA A 88 -9.67 -20.53 -1.74
N GLN A 89 -10.61 -19.99 -2.54
CA GLN A 89 -11.98 -20.51 -2.61
C GLN A 89 -12.07 -21.96 -3.14
N ASP A 90 -11.13 -22.39 -4.00
CA ASP A 90 -11.15 -23.74 -4.57
C ASP A 90 -10.74 -24.79 -3.50
N LEU A 91 -10.01 -24.38 -2.46
CA LEU A 91 -9.68 -25.24 -1.31
C LEU A 91 -10.91 -25.62 -0.46
N LEU A 92 -11.94 -24.77 -0.44
CA LEU A 92 -13.18 -25.04 0.31
C LEU A 92 -13.96 -26.24 -0.25
N GLN A 93 -13.64 -26.67 -1.48
CA GLN A 93 -14.27 -27.81 -2.12
C GLN A 93 -13.58 -29.14 -1.76
N VAL A 94 -12.43 -29.10 -1.05
CA VAL A 94 -11.69 -30.28 -0.67
C VAL A 94 -12.19 -30.74 0.71
N PRO A 95 -12.67 -31.98 0.85
CA PRO A 95 -13.07 -32.52 2.14
C PRO A 95 -11.89 -32.54 3.13
N ASP A 96 -12.14 -32.25 4.40
CA ASP A 96 -11.11 -32.26 5.46
C ASP A 96 -10.37 -33.59 5.54
N SER A 97 -11.06 -34.71 5.29
CA SER A 97 -10.47 -36.05 5.27
C SER A 97 -9.40 -36.26 4.20
N GLU A 98 -9.45 -35.48 3.11
CA GLU A 98 -8.50 -35.55 1.99
C GLU A 98 -7.38 -34.49 2.08
N ALA A 99 -7.60 -33.41 2.82
CA ALA A 99 -6.73 -32.22 2.83
C ALA A 99 -5.26 -32.57 3.17
N ARG A 100 -5.02 -33.58 4.01
CA ARG A 100 -3.68 -34.02 4.43
C ARG A 100 -2.89 -34.74 3.35
N THR A 101 -3.56 -35.40 2.42
CA THR A 101 -2.93 -36.23 1.39
C THR A 101 -3.07 -35.65 -0.01
N ARG A 102 -4.01 -34.75 -0.20
CA ARG A 102 -4.30 -34.15 -1.51
C ARG A 102 -3.32 -33.04 -1.80
N LEU A 103 -2.60 -33.16 -2.92
CA LEU A 103 -1.65 -32.15 -3.36
C LEU A 103 -2.38 -30.96 -4.00
N VAL A 104 -1.81 -29.78 -3.84
CA VAL A 104 -2.32 -28.52 -4.43
C VAL A 104 -2.41 -28.57 -5.95
N THR A 105 -1.57 -29.37 -6.61
CA THR A 105 -1.58 -29.57 -8.06
C THR A 105 -2.89 -30.14 -8.61
N SER A 106 -3.69 -30.81 -7.77
CA SER A 106 -5.00 -31.34 -8.13
C SER A 106 -6.12 -30.29 -8.10
N VAL A 107 -5.85 -29.14 -7.47
CA VAL A 107 -6.83 -28.06 -7.22
C VAL A 107 -6.43 -26.75 -7.93
N MET A 108 -5.14 -26.57 -8.22
CA MET A 108 -4.63 -25.36 -8.89
C MET A 108 -5.19 -25.24 -10.32
N ARG A 109 -5.34 -24.02 -10.77
CA ARG A 109 -5.61 -23.68 -12.18
C ARG A 109 -4.31 -23.55 -12.92
N ARG A 110 -4.22 -24.10 -14.13
CA ARG A 110 -2.98 -24.17 -14.92
C ARG A 110 -2.81 -22.98 -15.88
N ASP A 111 -3.81 -22.19 -16.06
CA ASP A 111 -3.84 -20.98 -16.88
C ASP A 111 -3.12 -19.83 -16.14
N VAL A 112 -1.82 -19.77 -16.32
CA VAL A 112 -0.96 -18.71 -15.75
C VAL A 112 -0.73 -17.65 -16.81
N TYR A 113 -0.99 -16.40 -16.46
CA TYR A 113 -0.73 -15.28 -17.34
C TYR A 113 0.64 -14.67 -17.02
N PHE A 114 1.53 -14.68 -18.01
CA PHE A 114 2.87 -14.12 -17.90
C PHE A 114 2.96 -12.80 -18.65
N VAL A 115 3.61 -11.81 -18.05
CA VAL A 115 3.81 -10.48 -18.63
C VAL A 115 5.25 -10.03 -18.45
N PRO A 116 5.84 -9.32 -19.44
CA PRO A 116 7.17 -8.74 -19.28
C PRO A 116 7.11 -7.54 -18.31
N GLU A 117 8.15 -7.37 -17.53
CA GLU A 117 8.27 -6.27 -16.56
C GLU A 117 8.31 -4.88 -17.22
N SER A 118 8.71 -4.79 -18.49
CA SER A 118 8.77 -3.55 -19.28
C SER A 118 7.42 -3.09 -19.85
N LYS A 119 6.35 -3.90 -19.72
CA LYS A 119 5.02 -3.54 -20.20
C LYS A 119 4.47 -2.36 -19.38
N LEU A 120 3.68 -1.48 -20.04
CA LEU A 120 2.99 -0.41 -19.32
C LEU A 120 1.90 -0.99 -18.40
N GLY A 121 1.85 -0.48 -17.17
CA GLY A 121 0.84 -0.88 -16.17
C GLY A 121 -0.58 -0.60 -16.64
N SER A 122 -0.79 0.53 -17.31
CA SER A 122 -2.08 0.91 -17.87
C SER A 122 -2.59 -0.05 -18.96
N ASP A 123 -1.68 -0.57 -19.80
CA ASP A 123 -2.05 -1.56 -20.82
C ASP A 123 -2.35 -2.92 -20.19
N LEU A 124 -1.55 -3.32 -19.20
CA LEU A 124 -1.80 -4.55 -18.45
C LEU A 124 -3.14 -4.50 -17.72
N LEU A 125 -3.46 -3.40 -17.05
CA LEU A 125 -4.74 -3.24 -16.35
C LEU A 125 -5.93 -3.45 -17.29
N ARG A 126 -5.91 -2.85 -18.50
CA ARG A 126 -6.94 -3.02 -19.50
C ARG A 126 -7.07 -4.48 -20.00
N GLU A 127 -5.92 -5.16 -20.19
CA GLU A 127 -5.92 -6.57 -20.61
C GLU A 127 -6.49 -7.48 -19.51
N MET A 128 -6.06 -7.29 -18.28
CA MET A 128 -6.54 -8.07 -17.13
C MET A 128 -8.05 -7.89 -16.92
N GLN A 129 -8.56 -6.66 -17.06
CA GLN A 129 -10.00 -6.37 -16.99
C GLN A 129 -10.78 -7.08 -18.12
N ARG A 130 -10.31 -6.99 -19.36
CA ARG A 130 -10.98 -7.62 -20.52
C ARG A 130 -11.00 -9.14 -20.43
N SER A 131 -9.91 -9.73 -19.91
CA SER A 131 -9.75 -11.18 -19.79
C SER A 131 -10.23 -11.74 -18.45
N ASN A 132 -10.78 -10.90 -17.58
CA ASN A 132 -11.19 -11.25 -16.21
C ASN A 132 -10.08 -11.95 -15.41
N MET A 133 -8.83 -11.61 -15.69
CA MET A 133 -7.66 -12.07 -14.94
C MET A 133 -7.34 -11.10 -13.81
N ARG A 134 -7.03 -11.66 -12.64
CA ARG A 134 -6.77 -10.85 -11.45
C ARG A 134 -5.33 -10.89 -10.95
N MET A 135 -4.50 -11.76 -11.54
CA MET A 135 -3.10 -11.90 -11.19
C MET A 135 -2.30 -12.25 -12.44
N ALA A 136 -1.11 -11.65 -12.59
CA ALA A 136 -0.14 -12.00 -13.60
C ALA A 136 1.23 -12.28 -12.95
N ILE A 137 1.98 -13.20 -13.52
CA ILE A 137 3.38 -13.47 -13.16
C ILE A 137 4.25 -12.59 -14.06
N VAL A 138 5.11 -11.80 -13.44
CA VAL A 138 6.00 -10.89 -14.13
C VAL A 138 7.32 -11.58 -14.42
N VAL A 139 7.79 -11.47 -15.67
CA VAL A 139 9.05 -12.08 -16.12
C VAL A 139 10.03 -11.03 -16.59
N ASP A 140 11.30 -11.29 -16.34
CA ASP A 140 12.43 -10.51 -16.83
C ASP A 140 12.79 -10.85 -18.29
N GLU A 141 13.79 -10.18 -18.86
CA GLU A 141 14.26 -10.35 -20.25
C GLU A 141 14.85 -11.76 -20.50
N TYR A 142 15.19 -12.50 -19.46
CA TYR A 142 15.76 -13.84 -19.53
C TYR A 142 14.71 -14.94 -19.33
N GLY A 143 13.45 -14.54 -19.12
CA GLY A 143 12.34 -15.44 -18.84
C GLY A 143 12.27 -15.92 -17.37
N GLY A 144 13.08 -15.33 -16.49
CA GLY A 144 13.01 -15.56 -15.05
C GLY A 144 11.82 -14.83 -14.42
N VAL A 145 11.25 -15.39 -13.36
CA VAL A 145 10.20 -14.71 -12.59
C VAL A 145 10.82 -13.53 -11.83
N ALA A 146 10.40 -12.32 -12.19
CA ALA A 146 10.77 -11.07 -11.55
C ALA A 146 9.86 -10.74 -10.37
N GLY A 147 8.57 -11.08 -10.47
CA GLY A 147 7.57 -10.79 -9.45
C GLY A 147 6.18 -11.28 -9.83
N LEU A 148 5.19 -10.75 -9.17
CA LEU A 148 3.78 -10.87 -9.55
C LEU A 148 3.10 -9.50 -9.45
N VAL A 149 1.99 -9.35 -10.15
CA VAL A 149 1.15 -8.15 -10.08
C VAL A 149 -0.31 -8.56 -10.09
N THR A 150 -1.12 -7.90 -9.29
CA THR A 150 -2.57 -8.07 -9.24
C THR A 150 -3.29 -6.83 -9.81
N ILE A 151 -4.59 -6.96 -10.13
CA ILE A 151 -5.40 -5.79 -10.50
C ILE A 151 -5.41 -4.79 -9.35
N GLU A 152 -5.49 -5.29 -8.13
CA GLU A 152 -5.50 -4.51 -6.91
C GLU A 152 -4.22 -3.65 -6.80
N ASP A 153 -3.02 -4.21 -7.05
CA ASP A 153 -1.76 -3.46 -7.05
C ASP A 153 -1.74 -2.34 -8.14
N LEU A 154 -2.27 -2.63 -9.35
CA LEU A 154 -2.35 -1.63 -10.42
C LEU A 154 -3.36 -0.50 -10.14
N VAL A 155 -4.46 -0.83 -9.48
CA VAL A 155 -5.48 0.16 -9.08
C VAL A 155 -4.95 1.02 -7.94
N GLU A 156 -4.22 0.43 -7.00
CA GLU A 156 -3.56 1.14 -5.89
C GLU A 156 -2.58 2.22 -6.38
N GLU A 157 -1.88 1.98 -7.49
CA GLU A 157 -1.01 2.99 -8.13
C GLU A 157 -1.78 4.21 -8.70
N ILE A 158 -3.09 4.06 -8.94
CA ILE A 158 -3.96 5.15 -9.44
C ILE A 158 -4.66 5.88 -8.30
N VAL A 159 -5.24 5.10 -7.38
CA VAL A 159 -6.11 5.63 -6.32
C VAL A 159 -5.29 5.98 -5.07
N GLY A 160 -4.02 5.56 -5.01
CA GLY A 160 -3.26 5.51 -3.77
C GLY A 160 -3.78 4.37 -2.87
N GLU A 161 -3.20 4.20 -1.70
CA GLU A 161 -3.80 3.32 -0.71
C GLU A 161 -5.26 3.76 -0.53
N ILE A 162 -6.20 2.87 -0.91
CA ILE A 162 -7.61 3.06 -0.55
C ILE A 162 -7.65 2.84 0.97
N GLY A 163 -7.23 3.87 1.70
CA GLY A 163 -7.62 3.97 3.09
C GLY A 163 -9.14 3.94 3.07
N ASP A 164 -9.75 2.97 3.73
CA ASP A 164 -11.18 2.95 3.95
C ASP A 164 -11.61 4.38 4.23
N GLU A 165 -12.60 4.91 3.50
CA GLU A 165 -13.15 6.25 3.78
C GLU A 165 -13.66 6.37 5.24
N HIS A 166 -13.69 5.25 5.94
CA HIS A 166 -13.92 5.14 7.38
C HIS A 166 -12.64 5.14 8.23
N GLU A 167 -11.44 5.05 7.64
CA GLU A 167 -10.13 5.22 8.28
C GLU A 167 -9.31 6.41 7.75
N LYS A 168 -9.95 7.52 7.37
CA LYS A 168 -9.23 8.80 7.49
C LYS A 168 -8.87 8.88 8.96
N PRO A 169 -7.58 8.93 9.31
CA PRO A 169 -7.19 9.03 10.70
C PRO A 169 -7.82 10.32 11.23
N GLN A 170 -8.96 10.16 11.87
CA GLN A 170 -9.69 11.28 12.47
C GLN A 170 -8.83 11.78 13.60
N LEU A 171 -8.82 13.09 13.77
CA LEU A 171 -8.31 13.71 14.98
C LEU A 171 -9.09 13.11 16.16
N VAL A 172 -8.43 12.28 16.95
CA VAL A 172 -9.01 11.63 18.13
C VAL A 172 -8.38 12.23 19.37
N GLN A 173 -9.18 12.86 20.19
CA GLN A 173 -8.75 13.31 21.50
C GLN A 173 -8.73 12.11 22.46
N GLU A 174 -7.55 11.68 22.92
CA GLU A 174 -7.40 10.60 23.90
C GLU A 174 -7.51 11.12 25.34
N SER A 175 -7.07 12.37 25.58
CA SER A 175 -7.19 13.07 26.86
C SER A 175 -7.15 14.59 26.63
N GLU A 176 -7.29 15.39 27.70
CA GLU A 176 -7.21 16.86 27.61
C GLU A 176 -5.90 17.36 26.97
N ASN A 177 -4.83 16.59 27.07
CA ASN A 177 -3.49 16.98 26.59
C ASN A 177 -2.90 15.96 25.59
N SER A 178 -3.71 15.08 24.99
CA SER A 178 -3.26 14.05 24.06
C SER A 178 -4.24 13.90 22.90
N TYR A 179 -3.69 14.01 21.69
CA TYR A 179 -4.42 13.84 20.44
C TYR A 179 -3.69 12.86 19.53
N VAL A 180 -4.45 11.97 18.90
CA VAL A 180 -3.97 11.18 17.74
C VAL A 180 -4.43 11.90 16.49
N VAL A 181 -3.47 12.24 15.63
CA VAL A 181 -3.70 13.02 14.44
C VAL A 181 -3.15 12.31 13.21
N PRO A 182 -3.74 12.55 12.02
CA PRO A 182 -3.15 12.11 10.77
C PRO A 182 -1.85 12.87 10.48
N GLY A 183 -0.89 12.21 9.82
CA GLY A 183 0.35 12.86 9.37
C GLY A 183 0.08 14.01 8.37
N SER A 184 -1.02 13.94 7.63
CA SER A 184 -1.47 14.98 6.69
C SER A 184 -2.10 16.22 7.36
N MET A 185 -2.31 16.20 8.68
CA MET A 185 -2.86 17.37 9.39
C MET A 185 -1.90 18.56 9.28
N ASP A 186 -2.49 19.72 9.03
CA ASP A 186 -1.77 20.99 8.98
C ASP A 186 -1.13 21.33 10.33
N VAL A 187 0.14 21.76 10.32
CA VAL A 187 0.88 22.18 11.52
C VAL A 187 0.20 23.35 12.21
N ASP A 188 -0.47 24.24 11.48
CA ASP A 188 -1.17 25.41 12.05
C ASP A 188 -2.26 25.01 13.04
N ARG A 189 -2.84 23.80 12.89
CA ARG A 189 -3.83 23.28 13.84
C ARG A 189 -3.28 22.94 15.22
N LEU A 190 -1.95 22.86 15.38
CA LEU A 190 -1.32 22.65 16.71
C LEU A 190 -1.60 23.84 17.63
N ASP A 191 -1.66 25.06 17.09
CA ASP A 191 -2.01 26.23 17.87
C ASP A 191 -3.46 26.17 18.40
N GLU A 192 -4.39 25.68 17.57
CA GLU A 192 -5.78 25.48 17.98
C GLU A 192 -5.93 24.40 19.07
N LEU A 193 -5.11 23.32 19.00
CA LEU A 193 -5.25 22.15 19.86
C LEU A 193 -4.47 22.27 21.18
N PHE A 194 -3.31 22.92 21.13
CA PHE A 194 -2.37 22.96 22.25
C PHE A 194 -1.96 24.38 22.67
N GLY A 195 -2.44 25.42 21.94
CA GLY A 195 -2.00 26.80 22.14
C GLY A 195 -0.51 27.01 21.88
N ARG A 196 0.08 26.19 21.02
CA ARG A 196 1.51 26.17 20.70
C ARG A 196 1.71 25.81 19.24
N ARG A 197 2.67 26.48 18.60
CA ARG A 197 3.10 26.22 17.25
C ARG A 197 4.62 26.12 17.22
N PRO A 198 5.21 24.96 16.89
CA PRO A 198 6.63 24.85 16.65
C PRO A 198 7.12 25.88 15.63
N GLU A 199 8.10 26.69 16.00
CA GLU A 199 8.65 27.76 15.15
C GLU A 199 9.93 27.29 14.45
N GLY A 200 10.24 27.89 13.29
CA GLY A 200 11.50 27.64 12.57
C GLY A 200 11.49 26.44 11.66
N HIS A 201 10.30 25.86 11.37
CA HIS A 201 10.11 24.73 10.46
C HIS A 201 9.46 25.18 9.15
N GLU A 202 9.86 24.55 8.04
CA GLU A 202 9.30 24.83 6.69
C GLU A 202 8.12 23.92 6.34
N SER A 203 7.91 22.87 7.15
CA SER A 203 6.89 21.85 6.89
C SER A 203 5.48 22.36 7.17
N SER A 204 4.56 22.16 6.23
CA SER A 204 3.13 22.50 6.38
C SER A 204 2.30 21.40 7.06
N THR A 205 2.81 20.16 7.14
CA THR A 205 2.09 19.00 7.71
C THR A 205 2.82 18.39 8.89
N ILE A 206 2.07 17.70 9.78
CA ILE A 206 2.63 16.99 10.93
C ILE A 206 3.65 15.92 10.49
N ALA A 207 3.39 15.18 9.42
CA ALA A 207 4.33 14.21 8.86
C ALA A 207 5.64 14.86 8.43
N GLY A 208 5.55 16.02 7.78
CA GLY A 208 6.69 16.83 7.39
C GLY A 208 7.49 17.30 8.60
N LEU A 209 6.83 17.93 9.57
CA LEU A 209 7.44 18.42 10.80
C LEU A 209 8.18 17.31 11.55
N VAL A 210 7.52 16.16 11.78
CA VAL A 210 8.11 15.03 12.52
C VAL A 210 9.30 14.43 11.76
N SER A 211 9.25 14.41 10.42
CA SER A 211 10.35 13.94 9.57
C SER A 211 11.51 14.93 9.56
N GLU A 212 11.23 16.23 9.55
CA GLU A 212 12.23 17.30 9.65
C GLU A 212 12.97 17.25 10.99
N LEU A 213 12.25 17.13 12.11
CA LEU A 213 12.80 16.97 13.45
C LEU A 213 13.66 15.71 13.59
N ALA A 214 13.27 14.60 12.97
CA ALA A 214 14.02 13.36 12.99
C ALA A 214 15.18 13.32 11.97
N GLY A 215 15.24 14.26 11.01
CA GLY A 215 16.20 14.27 9.90
C GLY A 215 16.01 13.14 8.89
N ARG A 216 14.92 12.38 8.99
CA ARG A 216 14.50 11.25 8.14
C ARG A 216 13.05 10.90 8.42
N ILE A 217 12.48 9.97 7.64
CA ILE A 217 11.18 9.41 7.98
C ILE A 217 11.32 8.48 9.20
N PRO A 218 10.74 8.84 10.36
CA PRO A 218 10.85 8.02 11.57
C PRO A 218 9.94 6.80 11.50
N LYS A 219 10.35 5.74 12.22
CA LYS A 219 9.60 4.48 12.27
C LYS A 219 8.56 4.51 13.39
N LYS A 220 7.60 3.59 13.30
CA LYS A 220 6.61 3.35 14.35
C LYS A 220 7.26 3.17 15.71
N GLY A 221 6.75 3.87 16.72
CA GLY A 221 7.24 3.89 18.10
C GLY A 221 8.35 4.90 18.35
N GLU A 222 8.86 5.59 17.35
CA GLU A 222 9.85 6.66 17.55
C GLU A 222 9.16 7.93 18.06
N VAL A 223 9.91 8.68 18.84
CA VAL A 223 9.42 9.90 19.50
C VAL A 223 10.37 11.04 19.17
N VAL A 224 9.82 12.18 18.81
CA VAL A 224 10.53 13.45 18.70
C VAL A 224 9.83 14.50 19.57
N GLU A 225 10.57 15.48 20.05
CA GLU A 225 10.04 16.54 20.90
C GLU A 225 10.46 17.91 20.36
N ASP A 226 9.52 18.83 20.33
CA ASP A 226 9.78 20.22 19.96
C ASP A 226 8.73 21.15 20.59
N ASP A 227 9.16 22.34 20.98
CA ASP A 227 8.36 23.40 21.61
C ASP A 227 7.41 22.92 22.75
N GLY A 228 7.90 21.95 23.56
CA GLY A 228 7.11 21.37 24.64
C GLY A 228 5.98 20.46 24.19
N LEU A 229 5.99 20.05 22.94
CA LEU A 229 5.14 19.00 22.37
C LEU A 229 5.97 17.73 22.13
N LYS A 230 5.38 16.59 22.41
CA LYS A 230 5.95 15.26 22.18
C LYS A 230 5.16 14.58 21.07
N PHE A 231 5.86 14.17 20.02
CA PHE A 231 5.30 13.50 18.85
C PHE A 231 5.75 12.04 18.85
N GLU A 232 4.82 11.11 19.09
CA GLU A 232 5.06 9.67 19.01
C GLU A 232 4.48 9.15 17.70
N VAL A 233 5.32 8.53 16.86
CA VAL A 233 4.90 7.93 15.60
C VAL A 233 4.13 6.64 15.87
N LEU A 234 2.83 6.63 15.61
CA LEU A 234 1.99 5.45 15.77
C LEU A 234 1.99 4.57 14.53
N ASP A 235 2.15 5.19 13.35
CA ASP A 235 2.22 4.47 12.09
C ASP A 235 3.02 5.26 11.05
N SER A 236 3.83 4.55 10.25
CA SER A 236 4.63 5.13 9.18
C SER A 236 4.97 4.10 8.11
N THR A 237 5.05 4.57 6.88
CA THR A 237 5.55 3.82 5.72
C THR A 237 7.01 4.18 5.44
N ASN A 238 7.62 3.56 4.42
CA ASN A 238 8.96 3.95 3.97
C ASN A 238 8.99 5.35 3.30
N ARG A 239 7.81 5.93 3.01
CA ARG A 239 7.68 7.20 2.28
C ARG A 239 7.19 8.35 3.16
N ARG A 240 6.38 8.07 4.21
CA ARG A 240 5.80 9.11 5.07
C ARG A 240 5.34 8.59 6.43
N VAL A 241 5.11 9.52 7.34
CA VAL A 241 4.45 9.26 8.63
C VAL A 241 2.94 9.38 8.43
N GLU A 242 2.19 8.34 8.85
CA GLU A 242 0.74 8.25 8.64
C GLU A 242 -0.07 8.73 9.85
N ARG A 243 0.38 8.38 11.08
CA ARG A 243 -0.32 8.70 12.32
C ARG A 243 0.67 9.07 13.42
N VAL A 244 0.34 10.12 14.15
CA VAL A 244 1.17 10.66 15.24
C VAL A 244 0.29 10.89 16.46
N ARG A 245 0.75 10.46 17.64
CA ARG A 245 0.22 10.91 18.91
C ARG A 245 1.00 12.14 19.36
N ILE A 246 0.27 13.22 19.65
CA ILE A 246 0.86 14.46 20.12
C ILE A 246 0.41 14.70 21.56
N THR A 247 1.37 14.92 22.45
CA THR A 247 1.11 15.21 23.87
C THR A 247 1.91 16.42 24.32
N THR A 248 1.39 17.18 25.27
CA THR A 248 2.20 18.22 25.90
C THR A 248 3.29 17.57 26.76
N ALA A 249 4.56 17.99 26.55
CA ALA A 249 5.68 17.55 27.37
C ALA A 249 5.49 18.13 28.80
N GLY A 250 5.07 17.29 29.73
CA GLY A 250 4.74 17.67 31.12
C GLY A 250 3.53 16.96 31.72
N ALA A 251 2.73 16.26 30.89
CA ALA A 251 1.52 15.55 31.35
C ALA A 251 1.77 14.13 31.89
N ASN A 252 3.04 13.70 32.02
CA ASN A 252 3.36 12.35 32.47
C ASN A 252 3.90 12.35 33.92
N GLN A 253 3.13 12.91 34.88
CA GLN A 253 3.28 12.62 36.31
C GLN A 253 1.94 12.84 37.03
N ALA A 254 1.06 11.82 36.95
CA ALA A 254 0.12 11.46 38.04
C ALA A 254 -0.42 10.05 37.77
N ILE A 255 0.17 9.12 38.45
CA ILE A 255 -0.21 7.76 38.89
C ILE A 255 -1.55 7.24 38.41
#